data_375fee7f97ccf8aed554af899790d467
#
_entry.id   375fee7f97ccf8aed554af899790d467
#
_cell.length_a   1.000
_cell.length_b   1.000
_cell.length_c   1.000
_cell.angle_alpha   90.00
_cell.angle_beta   90.00
_cell.angle_gamma   90.00
#
_symmetry.space_group_name_H-M   'P 1'
#
loop_
_entity.id
_entity.type
_entity.pdbx_description
1 polymer ?
#
loop_
_entity_poly.entity_id
_entity_poly.type
_entity_poly.pdbx_seq_one_letter_code
_entity_poly.pdbx_strand_id
1 'polypeptide(L)'
;MKTTIVLVLAFSAIAATPAQAQLGGLSDRLKQAQEAKAKVDKFDLRISEADERKLGEEVSQRLCQEFGVYQNKEVARYVALVGRVLAQESSRPGLDWQFIVLDTDGVNAFASPGGFVHITRGALGLVRNEAELAGVLGHEITHITAKHTVRAIQKSKVVSLGASEVGSSGGLAQSVVSRLAEAAYSNIINNKFDRNDEVESDKVGIGLANKAGYAPGALSDVLKRLEDRNKNQEQPNGMFASHPLITDRLENIAKIIKDDKLTASGRVGTRYTKFITFEAKPLSEVPVIAGARGLTGGDSKDSKDAKATEKKAEPKKKGGLLGKVGLTSGSQAQNTQTVASAGARGLGQPDRDAKGGTNPNKVDMTVTAAEVAEFKKGIA
;
A
#
# COMPACT_ATOMS: atom_id res chain seq x y z
N MET A 1 -83.04 44.31 27.48
CA MET A 1 -82.20 43.68 28.52
C MET A 1 -81.02 43.10 27.82
N LYS A 2 -79.82 43.70 28.00
CA LYS A 2 -78.58 43.30 27.35
C LYS A 2 -77.71 42.61 28.41
N THR A 3 -77.45 41.35 28.19
CA THR A 3 -76.60 40.55 29.07
C THR A 3 -75.14 40.56 28.50
N THR A 4 -74.25 41.17 29.25
CA THR A 4 -72.85 41.28 28.92
C THR A 4 -72.10 40.05 29.47
N ILE A 5 -71.48 39.21 28.62
CA ILE A 5 -70.66 38.12 29.01
C ILE A 5 -69.23 38.65 29.10
N VAL A 6 -68.61 38.56 30.29
CA VAL A 6 -67.22 38.90 30.51
C VAL A 6 -66.37 37.61 30.30
N LEU A 7 -65.54 37.67 29.30
CA LEU A 7 -64.58 36.57 29.02
C LEU A 7 -63.24 36.83 29.76
N VAL A 8 -62.93 36.01 30.75
CA VAL A 8 -61.65 36.08 31.48
C VAL A 8 -60.63 35.26 30.69
N LEU A 9 -59.65 35.92 30.08
CA LEU A 9 -58.48 35.30 29.46
C LEU A 9 -57.43 35.07 30.55
N ALA A 10 -57.25 33.83 30.90
CA ALA A 10 -56.09 33.39 31.71
C ALA A 10 -54.83 33.37 30.86
N PHE A 11 -53.89 34.26 31.08
CA PHE A 11 -52.53 34.24 30.50
C PHE A 11 -51.68 33.23 31.26
N SER A 12 -51.48 32.08 30.66
CA SER A 12 -50.45 31.12 31.13
C SER A 12 -49.09 31.63 30.68
N ALA A 13 -48.30 32.13 31.60
CA ALA A 13 -46.89 32.46 31.36
C ALA A 13 -46.08 31.17 31.12
N ILE A 14 -45.79 30.87 29.86
CA ILE A 14 -44.78 29.86 29.52
C ILE A 14 -43.41 30.47 29.80
N ALA A 15 -42.75 29.98 30.85
CA ALA A 15 -41.40 30.35 31.16
C ALA A 15 -40.50 29.87 30.02
N ALA A 16 -40.01 30.78 29.19
CA ALA A 16 -39.01 30.55 28.18
C ALA A 16 -37.68 30.25 28.89
N THR A 17 -37.27 29.00 28.92
CA THR A 17 -35.88 28.62 29.29
C THR A 17 -34.92 29.23 28.27
N PRO A 18 -33.81 29.83 28.70
CA PRO A 18 -32.93 30.56 27.78
C PRO A 18 -32.19 29.58 26.86
N ALA A 19 -32.62 29.56 25.60
CA ALA A 19 -31.91 28.85 24.50
C ALA A 19 -30.47 29.38 24.26
N GLN A 20 -30.11 30.47 24.92
CA GLN A 20 -28.77 31.07 24.82
C GLN A 20 -27.64 30.26 25.48
N ALA A 21 -27.93 29.44 26.50
CA ALA A 21 -26.92 28.63 27.14
C ALA A 21 -26.44 27.41 26.30
N GLN A 22 -27.29 26.96 25.35
CA GLN A 22 -26.89 25.86 24.45
C GLN A 22 -26.10 26.35 23.22
N LEU A 23 -26.26 27.59 22.81
CA LEU A 23 -25.50 28.17 21.68
C LEU A 23 -24.06 28.54 22.07
N GLY A 24 -23.80 28.92 23.32
CA GLY A 24 -22.46 29.19 23.82
C GLY A 24 -21.56 27.93 23.84
N GLY A 25 -22.12 26.82 24.28
CA GLY A 25 -21.39 25.55 24.29
C GLY A 25 -21.08 24.96 22.90
N LEU A 26 -21.92 25.30 21.88
CA LEU A 26 -21.69 24.89 20.50
C LEU A 26 -20.58 25.74 19.82
N SER A 27 -20.60 27.07 20.09
CA SER A 27 -19.57 27.99 19.60
C SER A 27 -18.19 27.68 20.21
N ASP A 28 -18.13 27.31 21.49
CA ASP A 28 -16.90 26.93 22.15
C ASP A 28 -16.36 25.58 21.66
N ARG A 29 -17.25 24.62 21.38
CA ARG A 29 -16.89 23.35 20.74
C ARG A 29 -16.43 23.56 19.29
N LEU A 30 -17.05 24.46 18.54
CA LEU A 30 -16.60 24.82 17.20
C LEU A 30 -15.26 25.55 17.22
N LYS A 31 -15.05 26.48 18.17
CA LYS A 31 -13.73 27.11 18.37
C LYS A 31 -12.66 26.11 18.77
N GLN A 32 -12.93 25.22 19.74
CA GLN A 32 -12.01 24.16 20.13
C GLN A 32 -11.72 23.20 18.97
N ALA A 33 -12.72 22.86 18.15
CA ALA A 33 -12.52 22.04 16.95
C ALA A 33 -11.71 22.78 15.88
N GLN A 34 -11.92 24.10 15.71
CA GLN A 34 -11.14 24.94 14.79
C GLN A 34 -9.72 25.16 15.29
N GLU A 35 -9.51 25.35 16.59
CA GLU A 35 -8.18 25.45 17.20
C GLU A 35 -7.43 24.12 17.20
N ALA A 36 -8.13 23.00 17.43
CA ALA A 36 -7.57 21.67 17.28
C ALA A 36 -7.20 21.39 15.81
N LYS A 37 -8.08 21.78 14.86
CA LYS A 37 -7.78 21.69 13.44
C LYS A 37 -6.59 22.56 13.03
N ALA A 38 -6.54 23.81 13.50
CA ALA A 38 -5.43 24.74 13.26
C ALA A 38 -4.10 24.28 13.92
N LYS A 39 -4.17 23.56 15.04
CA LYS A 39 -3.01 22.91 15.66
C LYS A 39 -2.57 21.69 14.86
N VAL A 40 -3.51 20.90 14.32
CA VAL A 40 -3.22 19.77 13.43
C VAL A 40 -2.67 20.26 12.09
N ASP A 41 -3.24 21.33 11.52
CA ASP A 41 -2.76 21.93 10.27
C ASP A 41 -1.38 22.64 10.44
N LYS A 42 -1.02 23.02 11.67
CA LYS A 42 0.33 23.56 12.00
C LYS A 42 1.34 22.48 12.33
N PHE A 43 0.94 21.26 12.59
CA PHE A 43 1.84 20.15 12.84
C PHE A 43 2.20 19.51 11.49
N ASP A 44 3.04 20.22 10.72
CA ASP A 44 3.72 19.66 9.56
C ASP A 44 4.77 18.66 10.08
N LEU A 45 4.40 17.38 10.13
CA LEU A 45 5.34 16.30 10.43
C LEU A 45 6.35 16.24 9.28
N ARG A 46 7.40 17.04 9.39
CA ARG A 46 8.49 17.01 8.41
C ARG A 46 9.30 15.73 8.61
N ILE A 47 8.99 14.73 7.79
CA ILE A 47 9.79 13.51 7.71
C ILE A 47 11.03 13.84 6.87
N SER A 48 12.21 13.87 7.50
CA SER A 48 13.49 14.05 6.82
C SER A 48 13.78 12.85 5.90
N GLU A 49 14.69 12.99 4.94
CA GLU A 49 15.10 11.84 4.11
C GLU A 49 15.69 10.70 4.94
N ALA A 50 16.43 11.03 6.00
CA ALA A 50 16.98 10.04 6.92
C ALA A 50 15.87 9.31 7.71
N ASP A 51 14.82 10.02 8.15
CA ASP A 51 13.68 9.39 8.83
C ASP A 51 12.81 8.63 7.85
N GLU A 52 12.64 9.13 6.61
CA GLU A 52 11.98 8.40 5.53
C GLU A 52 12.69 7.07 5.22
N ARG A 53 14.03 7.07 5.25
CA ARG A 53 14.82 5.86 5.06
C ARG A 53 14.61 4.86 6.19
N LYS A 54 14.70 5.28 7.46
CA LYS A 54 14.44 4.44 8.62
C LYS A 54 13.02 3.86 8.61
N LEU A 55 12.04 4.71 8.28
CA LEU A 55 10.65 4.28 8.12
C LEU A 55 10.53 3.19 7.07
N GLY A 56 11.15 3.37 5.91
CA GLY A 56 11.13 2.39 4.83
C GLY A 56 11.84 1.09 5.18
N GLU A 57 12.94 1.15 5.92
CA GLU A 57 13.64 -0.04 6.42
C GLU A 57 12.75 -0.90 7.31
N GLU A 58 12.04 -0.30 8.27
CA GLU A 58 11.12 -1.05 9.13
C GLU A 58 9.95 -1.65 8.35
N VAL A 59 9.37 -0.90 7.40
CA VAL A 59 8.31 -1.42 6.53
C VAL A 59 8.83 -2.57 5.67
N SER A 60 10.00 -2.40 5.06
CA SER A 60 10.65 -3.43 4.24
C SER A 60 10.94 -4.70 5.04
N GLN A 61 11.44 -4.56 6.27
CA GLN A 61 11.67 -5.71 7.16
C GLN A 61 10.39 -6.48 7.44
N ARG A 62 9.27 -5.80 7.69
CA ARG A 62 7.96 -6.45 7.92
C ARG A 62 7.47 -7.18 6.68
N LEU A 63 7.59 -6.58 5.49
CA LEU A 63 7.27 -7.25 4.23
C LEU A 63 8.12 -8.50 4.03
N CYS A 64 9.43 -8.42 4.28
CA CYS A 64 10.33 -9.57 4.19
C CYS A 64 10.01 -10.64 5.25
N GLN A 65 9.61 -10.26 6.47
CA GLN A 65 9.20 -11.20 7.51
C GLN A 65 7.94 -11.96 7.11
N GLU A 66 6.95 -11.26 6.56
CA GLU A 66 5.66 -11.85 6.18
C GLU A 66 5.77 -12.74 4.94
N PHE A 67 6.42 -12.24 3.89
CA PHE A 67 6.44 -12.91 2.58
C PHE A 67 7.69 -13.74 2.31
N GLY A 68 8.77 -13.53 3.08
CA GLY A 68 10.10 -14.07 2.78
C GLY A 68 10.76 -13.34 1.61
N VAL A 69 12.03 -13.63 1.41
CA VAL A 69 12.82 -13.11 0.28
C VAL A 69 13.20 -14.26 -0.64
N TYR A 70 12.92 -14.12 -1.93
CA TYR A 70 13.32 -15.13 -2.92
C TYR A 70 14.82 -15.11 -3.12
N GLN A 71 15.51 -16.18 -2.70
CA GLN A 71 16.97 -16.22 -2.57
C GLN A 71 17.75 -16.46 -3.87
N ASN A 72 17.07 -16.44 -5.03
CA ASN A 72 17.74 -16.56 -6.31
C ASN A 72 18.52 -15.27 -6.64
N LYS A 73 19.85 -15.35 -6.54
CA LYS A 73 20.76 -14.23 -6.72
C LYS A 73 20.70 -13.62 -8.12
N GLU A 74 20.54 -14.46 -9.15
CA GLU A 74 20.47 -13.98 -10.55
C GLU A 74 19.19 -13.22 -10.81
N VAL A 75 18.05 -13.74 -10.34
CA VAL A 75 16.75 -13.06 -10.44
C VAL A 75 16.77 -11.74 -9.68
N ALA A 76 17.24 -11.75 -8.42
CA ALA A 76 17.32 -10.55 -7.60
C ALA A 76 18.19 -9.46 -8.25
N ARG A 77 19.36 -9.87 -8.78
CA ARG A 77 20.27 -8.97 -9.49
C ARG A 77 19.65 -8.39 -10.77
N TYR A 78 18.98 -9.24 -11.55
CA TYR A 78 18.32 -8.84 -12.77
C TYR A 78 17.21 -7.80 -12.50
N VAL A 79 16.34 -8.05 -11.53
CA VAL A 79 15.29 -7.10 -11.10
C VAL A 79 15.91 -5.77 -10.61
N ALA A 80 17.01 -5.86 -9.83
CA ALA A 80 17.72 -4.68 -9.37
C ALA A 80 18.34 -3.86 -10.51
N LEU A 81 18.85 -4.51 -11.58
CA LEU A 81 19.38 -3.82 -12.75
C LEU A 81 18.28 -3.05 -13.49
N VAL A 82 17.14 -3.69 -13.77
CA VAL A 82 15.98 -3.01 -14.39
C VAL A 82 15.52 -1.83 -13.53
N GLY A 83 15.35 -2.06 -12.23
CA GLY A 83 14.87 -1.02 -11.30
C GLY A 83 15.86 0.16 -11.19
N ARG A 84 17.16 -0.09 -11.14
CA ARG A 84 18.18 0.97 -11.05
C ARG A 84 18.28 1.79 -12.34
N VAL A 85 18.10 1.19 -13.50
CA VAL A 85 18.01 1.94 -14.76
C VAL A 85 16.87 2.95 -14.72
N LEU A 86 15.69 2.54 -14.21
CA LEU A 86 14.54 3.43 -14.07
C LEU A 86 14.75 4.49 -12.99
N ALA A 87 15.33 4.09 -11.86
CA ALA A 87 15.60 4.99 -10.72
C ALA A 87 16.55 6.14 -11.10
N GLN A 88 17.53 5.89 -12.00
CA GLN A 88 18.41 6.93 -12.53
C GLN A 88 17.66 8.01 -13.32
N GLU A 89 16.54 7.66 -13.95
CA GLU A 89 15.68 8.60 -14.69
C GLU A 89 14.65 9.33 -13.81
N SER A 90 14.54 8.94 -12.53
CA SER A 90 13.56 9.48 -11.59
C SER A 90 13.94 10.84 -11.04
N SER A 91 13.00 11.50 -10.35
CA SER A 91 13.25 12.78 -9.65
C SER A 91 14.14 12.63 -8.40
N ARG A 92 14.43 11.40 -7.94
CA ARG A 92 15.25 11.11 -6.76
C ARG A 92 16.30 10.01 -7.03
N PRO A 93 17.20 10.20 -8.04
CA PRO A 93 18.17 9.17 -8.43
C PRO A 93 19.20 8.85 -7.34
N GLY A 94 19.42 9.78 -6.40
CA GLY A 94 20.40 9.65 -5.32
C GLY A 94 19.93 8.85 -4.11
N LEU A 95 18.68 8.34 -4.08
CA LEU A 95 18.26 7.43 -3.03
C LEU A 95 19.05 6.12 -3.10
N ASP A 96 19.27 5.52 -1.94
CA ASP A 96 19.80 4.15 -1.88
C ASP A 96 18.70 3.14 -2.23
N TRP A 97 18.49 2.97 -3.55
CA TRP A 97 17.44 2.11 -4.08
C TRP A 97 17.72 0.64 -3.82
N GLN A 98 16.72 -0.04 -3.24
CA GLN A 98 16.71 -1.46 -2.96
C GLN A 98 15.54 -2.12 -3.69
N PHE A 99 15.83 -3.12 -4.52
CA PHE A 99 14.82 -3.90 -5.25
C PHE A 99 14.83 -5.32 -4.70
N ILE A 100 13.71 -5.74 -4.13
CA ILE A 100 13.60 -6.98 -3.36
C ILE A 100 12.54 -7.87 -4.00
N VAL A 101 12.88 -9.13 -4.25
CA VAL A 101 11.93 -10.11 -4.73
C VAL A 101 11.38 -10.88 -3.54
N LEU A 102 10.06 -10.77 -3.31
CA LEU A 102 9.37 -11.49 -2.23
C LEU A 102 8.99 -12.91 -2.66
N ASP A 103 9.19 -13.88 -1.75
CA ASP A 103 8.96 -15.31 -2.02
C ASP A 103 7.50 -15.71 -1.78
N THR A 104 6.60 -15.16 -2.58
CA THR A 104 5.17 -15.52 -2.59
C THR A 104 4.66 -15.71 -4.02
N ASP A 105 3.67 -16.59 -4.19
CA ASP A 105 2.98 -16.83 -5.46
C ASP A 105 1.86 -15.79 -5.73
N GLY A 106 1.51 -14.97 -4.72
CA GLY A 106 0.61 -13.83 -4.89
C GLY A 106 1.19 -12.82 -5.88
N VAL A 107 0.33 -12.25 -6.74
CA VAL A 107 0.76 -11.25 -7.74
C VAL A 107 0.64 -9.87 -7.12
N ASN A 108 1.76 -9.28 -6.71
CA ASN A 108 1.78 -7.91 -6.16
C ASN A 108 3.16 -7.24 -6.28
N ALA A 109 3.18 -5.91 -6.09
CA ALA A 109 4.37 -5.12 -5.86
C ALA A 109 4.07 -4.07 -4.79
N PHE A 110 5.10 -3.53 -4.13
CA PHE A 110 4.93 -2.59 -3.03
C PHE A 110 6.06 -1.55 -3.02
N ALA A 111 5.67 -0.30 -2.84
CA ALA A 111 6.56 0.84 -2.67
C ALA A 111 6.67 1.23 -1.19
N SER A 112 7.79 0.96 -0.54
CA SER A 112 8.08 1.44 0.82
C SER A 112 8.89 2.73 0.77
N PRO A 113 8.68 3.68 1.68
CA PRO A 113 9.42 4.94 1.69
C PRO A 113 10.94 4.76 1.63
N GLY A 114 11.68 5.81 1.25
CA GLY A 114 13.14 5.82 1.32
C GLY A 114 13.88 4.93 0.32
N GLY A 115 13.22 4.46 -0.75
CA GLY A 115 13.88 3.78 -1.86
C GLY A 115 13.73 2.24 -1.88
N PHE A 116 12.79 1.65 -1.14
CA PHE A 116 12.57 0.21 -1.14
C PHE A 116 11.39 -0.18 -2.03
N VAL A 117 11.68 -0.93 -3.10
CA VAL A 117 10.69 -1.50 -4.02
C VAL A 117 10.68 -3.01 -3.86
N HIS A 118 9.51 -3.57 -3.63
CA HIS A 118 9.29 -5.00 -3.50
C HIS A 118 8.42 -5.50 -4.65
N ILE A 119 8.79 -6.61 -5.23
CA ILE A 119 7.98 -7.29 -6.24
C ILE A 119 7.87 -8.76 -5.87
N THR A 120 6.68 -9.33 -5.98
CA THR A 120 6.50 -10.74 -5.65
C THR A 120 6.98 -11.65 -6.79
N ARG A 121 7.38 -12.85 -6.44
CA ARG A 121 7.68 -13.91 -7.41
C ARG A 121 6.48 -14.16 -8.34
N GLY A 122 5.25 -14.13 -7.79
CA GLY A 122 4.04 -14.27 -8.59
C GLY A 122 3.86 -13.15 -9.63
N ALA A 123 4.21 -11.90 -9.29
CA ALA A 123 4.16 -10.78 -10.23
C ALA A 123 5.21 -10.93 -11.34
N LEU A 124 6.43 -11.36 -11.00
CA LEU A 124 7.45 -11.69 -12.01
C LEU A 124 6.94 -12.78 -12.95
N GLY A 125 6.29 -13.83 -12.45
CA GLY A 125 5.74 -14.88 -13.29
C GLY A 125 4.57 -14.45 -14.19
N LEU A 126 3.88 -13.33 -13.88
CA LEU A 126 2.80 -12.77 -14.69
C LEU A 126 3.33 -11.90 -15.85
N VAL A 127 4.43 -11.21 -15.63
CA VAL A 127 5.13 -10.36 -16.60
C VAL A 127 5.78 -11.22 -17.68
N ARG A 128 5.83 -10.76 -18.92
CA ARG A 128 6.31 -11.53 -20.07
C ARG A 128 7.57 -10.97 -20.74
N ASN A 129 7.91 -9.72 -20.44
CA ASN A 129 9.09 -9.07 -21.00
C ASN A 129 9.59 -7.97 -20.04
N GLU A 130 10.78 -7.47 -20.33
CA GLU A 130 11.45 -6.49 -19.49
C GLU A 130 10.76 -5.13 -19.47
N ALA A 131 10.10 -4.72 -20.56
CA ALA A 131 9.34 -3.47 -20.60
C ALA A 131 8.10 -3.53 -19.69
N GLU A 132 7.47 -4.69 -19.56
CA GLU A 132 6.36 -4.90 -18.61
C GLU A 132 6.86 -4.81 -17.16
N LEU A 133 8.01 -5.44 -16.86
CA LEU A 133 8.67 -5.30 -15.56
C LEU A 133 9.02 -3.83 -15.28
N ALA A 134 9.57 -3.14 -16.27
CA ALA A 134 9.89 -1.72 -16.17
C ALA A 134 8.66 -0.85 -15.91
N GLY A 135 7.53 -1.17 -16.53
CA GLY A 135 6.25 -0.50 -16.27
C GLY A 135 5.81 -0.63 -14.81
N VAL A 136 5.84 -1.86 -14.28
CA VAL A 136 5.49 -2.13 -12.86
C VAL A 136 6.47 -1.43 -11.92
N LEU A 137 7.76 -1.62 -12.11
CA LEU A 137 8.77 -1.00 -11.23
C LEU A 137 8.76 0.53 -11.32
N GLY A 138 8.52 1.10 -12.52
CA GLY A 138 8.39 2.54 -12.71
C GLY A 138 7.19 3.13 -11.95
N HIS A 139 6.08 2.42 -11.92
CA HIS A 139 4.90 2.76 -11.12
C HIS A 139 5.25 2.79 -9.62
N GLU A 140 5.91 1.75 -9.09
CA GLU A 140 6.32 1.68 -7.69
C GLU A 140 7.38 2.74 -7.33
N ILE A 141 8.35 2.98 -8.21
CA ILE A 141 9.35 4.05 -8.05
C ILE A 141 8.64 5.41 -7.92
N THR A 142 7.56 5.63 -8.67
CA THR A 142 6.81 6.89 -8.59
C THR A 142 6.12 7.05 -7.24
N HIS A 143 5.53 5.99 -6.68
CA HIS A 143 4.97 6.06 -5.34
C HIS A 143 5.98 6.53 -4.29
N ILE A 144 7.24 6.14 -4.43
CA ILE A 144 8.33 6.56 -3.54
C ILE A 144 8.77 8.01 -3.83
N THR A 145 9.01 8.34 -5.10
CA THR A 145 9.52 9.67 -5.48
C THR A 145 8.51 10.78 -5.23
N ALA A 146 7.22 10.50 -5.42
CA ALA A 146 6.10 11.38 -5.09
C ALA A 146 5.69 11.32 -3.62
N LYS A 147 6.32 10.45 -2.81
CA LYS A 147 6.07 10.29 -1.36
C LYS A 147 4.62 9.95 -1.02
N HIS A 148 3.92 9.13 -1.84
CA HIS A 148 2.49 8.83 -1.65
C HIS A 148 2.20 8.23 -0.28
N THR A 149 2.96 7.21 0.16
CA THR A 149 2.81 6.60 1.49
C THR A 149 3.07 7.61 2.61
N VAL A 150 4.10 8.45 2.49
CA VAL A 150 4.41 9.49 3.49
C VAL A 150 3.26 10.49 3.59
N ARG A 151 2.74 10.97 2.46
CA ARG A 151 1.58 11.87 2.41
C ARG A 151 0.32 11.23 3.01
N ALA A 152 0.08 9.94 2.74
CA ALA A 152 -1.05 9.22 3.30
C ALA A 152 -0.96 9.11 4.82
N ILE A 153 0.21 8.83 5.37
CA ILE A 153 0.45 8.80 6.83
C ILE A 153 0.24 10.19 7.43
N GLN A 154 0.77 11.23 6.82
CA GLN A 154 0.60 12.62 7.28
C GLN A 154 -0.88 13.05 7.28
N LYS A 155 -1.67 12.64 6.29
CA LYS A 155 -3.12 12.87 6.24
C LYS A 155 -3.89 12.06 7.27
N SER A 156 -3.37 10.87 7.66
CA SER A 156 -4.02 10.04 8.65
C SER A 156 -3.88 10.66 10.03
N LYS A 157 -4.98 10.70 10.82
CA LYS A 157 -4.99 11.22 12.19
C LYS A 157 -4.14 10.41 13.21
N VAL A 158 -3.41 9.44 12.72
CA VAL A 158 -2.47 8.64 13.54
C VAL A 158 -1.32 9.51 14.09
N VAL A 159 -1.12 10.69 13.51
CA VAL A 159 -0.03 11.61 13.86
C VAL A 159 -0.48 12.71 14.83
N SER A 160 -1.20 12.38 15.89
CA SER A 160 -1.28 13.26 17.06
C SER A 160 -0.05 13.07 17.95
N LEU A 161 1.13 13.33 17.36
CA LEU A 161 2.40 13.26 18.10
C LEU A 161 2.59 14.55 18.91
N GLY A 162 2.87 14.43 20.21
CA GLY A 162 3.24 15.58 21.02
C GLY A 162 4.60 16.15 20.63
N ALA A 163 4.83 17.42 20.88
CA ALA A 163 6.11 18.10 20.60
C ALA A 163 7.35 17.47 21.32
N SER A 164 7.11 16.55 22.26
CA SER A 164 8.15 15.83 23.03
C SER A 164 8.74 14.62 22.28
N GLU A 165 8.30 14.32 21.07
CA GLU A 165 8.68 13.10 20.34
C GLU A 165 9.75 13.37 19.24
N VAL A 166 10.31 14.57 19.21
CA VAL A 166 11.50 14.88 18.41
C VAL A 166 12.72 14.44 19.22
N GLY A 167 13.53 13.56 18.64
CA GLY A 167 14.76 13.09 19.28
C GLY A 167 15.78 14.21 19.46
N SER A 168 16.69 14.06 20.42
CA SER A 168 17.74 15.06 20.77
C SER A 168 18.66 15.43 19.61
N SER A 169 18.67 14.67 18.53
CA SER A 169 19.45 14.91 17.28
C SER A 169 18.64 15.58 16.17
N GLY A 170 17.41 16.05 16.44
CA GLY A 170 16.56 16.69 15.44
C GLY A 170 15.81 15.72 14.49
N GLY A 171 16.00 14.40 14.64
CA GLY A 171 15.25 13.35 13.95
C GLY A 171 14.11 12.79 14.80
N LEU A 172 13.27 11.93 14.19
CA LEU A 172 12.18 11.26 14.90
C LEU A 172 12.74 10.23 15.90
N ALA A 173 12.14 10.16 17.09
CA ALA A 173 12.45 9.11 18.05
C ALA A 173 12.08 7.73 17.48
N GLN A 174 12.83 6.68 17.84
CA GLN A 174 12.61 5.32 17.31
C GLN A 174 11.19 4.83 17.52
N SER A 175 10.59 5.11 18.69
CA SER A 175 9.19 4.76 18.98
C SER A 175 8.18 5.40 18.02
N VAL A 176 8.49 6.60 17.51
CA VAL A 176 7.68 7.31 16.53
C VAL A 176 7.86 6.67 15.15
N VAL A 177 9.10 6.38 14.76
CA VAL A 177 9.40 5.69 13.50
C VAL A 177 8.65 4.35 13.45
N SER A 178 8.69 3.56 14.51
CA SER A 178 7.98 2.25 14.54
C SER A 178 6.46 2.38 14.45
N ARG A 179 5.86 3.40 15.09
CA ARG A 179 4.41 3.68 14.92
C ARG A 179 4.05 4.14 13.52
N LEU A 180 4.88 4.99 12.91
CA LEU A 180 4.70 5.42 11.53
C LEU A 180 4.91 4.27 10.55
N ALA A 181 5.84 3.36 10.83
CA ALA A 181 6.07 2.15 10.03
C ALA A 181 4.88 1.20 10.09
N GLU A 182 4.23 1.05 11.25
CA GLU A 182 2.98 0.29 11.37
C GLU A 182 1.87 0.90 10.49
N ALA A 183 1.70 2.22 10.57
CA ALA A 183 0.72 2.92 9.76
C ALA A 183 1.04 2.85 8.26
N ALA A 184 2.33 2.96 7.88
CA ALA A 184 2.80 2.81 6.52
C ALA A 184 2.55 1.41 5.99
N TYR A 185 2.95 0.38 6.73
CA TYR A 185 2.72 -1.02 6.39
C TYR A 185 1.24 -1.31 6.19
N SER A 186 0.40 -0.89 7.15
CA SER A 186 -1.05 -1.05 7.06
C SER A 186 -1.63 -0.33 5.82
N ASN A 187 -1.12 0.86 5.50
CA ASN A 187 -1.53 1.60 4.32
C ASN A 187 -1.16 0.86 3.03
N ILE A 188 0.08 0.37 2.92
CA ILE A 188 0.59 -0.33 1.74
C ILE A 188 -0.15 -1.66 1.50
N ILE A 189 -0.43 -2.42 2.58
CA ILE A 189 -1.06 -3.74 2.46
C ILE A 189 -2.58 -3.66 2.34
N ASN A 190 -3.23 -2.75 3.09
CA ASN A 190 -4.67 -2.79 3.31
C ASN A 190 -5.42 -1.64 2.62
N ASN A 191 -4.75 -0.53 2.33
CA ASN A 191 -5.40 0.63 1.77
C ASN A 191 -5.12 0.75 0.27
N LYS A 192 -6.10 1.34 -0.42
CA LYS A 192 -5.93 1.75 -1.81
C LYS A 192 -5.31 3.13 -1.83
N PHE A 193 -4.37 3.35 -2.73
CA PHE A 193 -3.91 4.71 -3.02
C PHE A 193 -5.04 5.57 -3.59
N ASP A 194 -4.95 6.88 -3.42
CA ASP A 194 -5.87 7.82 -4.05
C ASP A 194 -5.81 7.67 -5.58
N ARG A 195 -6.95 7.87 -6.26
CA ARG A 195 -7.02 7.84 -7.73
C ARG A 195 -5.97 8.75 -8.38
N ASN A 196 -5.74 9.93 -7.79
CA ASN A 196 -4.73 10.86 -8.31
C ASN A 196 -3.31 10.34 -8.14
N ASP A 197 -3.02 9.65 -7.03
CA ASP A 197 -1.73 9.00 -6.79
C ASP A 197 -1.48 7.89 -7.83
N GLU A 198 -2.51 7.12 -8.20
CA GLU A 198 -2.43 6.09 -9.25
C GLU A 198 -2.19 6.70 -10.64
N VAL A 199 -2.93 7.76 -10.99
CA VAL A 199 -2.75 8.47 -12.27
C VAL A 199 -1.37 9.10 -12.36
N GLU A 200 -0.86 9.68 -11.28
CA GLU A 200 0.50 10.21 -11.20
C GLU A 200 1.53 9.10 -11.37
N SER A 201 1.33 7.95 -10.71
CA SER A 201 2.25 6.80 -10.76
C SER A 201 2.28 6.17 -12.14
N ASP A 202 1.15 6.05 -12.82
CA ASP A 202 1.10 5.60 -14.21
C ASP A 202 1.84 6.57 -15.13
N LYS A 203 1.51 7.86 -15.06
CA LYS A 203 2.09 8.88 -15.94
C LYS A 203 3.61 8.96 -15.80
N VAL A 204 4.08 9.11 -14.58
CA VAL A 204 5.52 9.24 -14.32
C VAL A 204 6.22 7.91 -14.58
N GLY A 205 5.64 6.78 -14.14
CA GLY A 205 6.22 5.46 -14.31
C GLY A 205 6.46 5.06 -15.76
N ILE A 206 5.45 5.25 -16.65
CA ILE A 206 5.64 4.99 -18.10
C ILE A 206 6.60 6.00 -18.75
N GLY A 207 6.66 7.23 -18.22
CA GLY A 207 7.65 8.22 -18.61
C GLY A 207 9.08 7.78 -18.28
N LEU A 208 9.31 7.20 -17.09
CA LEU A 208 10.60 6.62 -16.70
C LEU A 208 10.97 5.45 -17.63
N ALA A 209 10.02 4.55 -17.88
CA ALA A 209 10.22 3.44 -18.81
C ALA A 209 10.64 3.94 -20.20
N ASN A 210 9.92 4.93 -20.75
CA ASN A 210 10.24 5.54 -22.04
C ASN A 210 11.64 6.17 -22.06
N LYS A 211 12.04 6.93 -21.05
CA LYS A 211 13.38 7.52 -20.94
C LYS A 211 14.48 6.45 -20.88
N ALA A 212 14.19 5.33 -20.25
CA ALA A 212 15.10 4.20 -20.18
C ALA A 212 15.21 3.42 -21.50
N GLY A 213 14.28 3.64 -22.46
CA GLY A 213 14.22 2.96 -23.75
C GLY A 213 13.13 1.88 -23.85
N TYR A 214 12.39 1.63 -22.77
CA TYR A 214 11.33 0.62 -22.74
C TYR A 214 10.01 1.14 -23.33
N ALA A 215 9.27 0.24 -23.98
CA ALA A 215 7.95 0.52 -24.53
C ALA A 215 6.96 0.96 -23.44
N PRO A 216 6.47 2.22 -23.43
CA PRO A 216 5.62 2.73 -22.34
C PRO A 216 4.25 2.04 -22.27
N GLY A 217 3.75 1.49 -23.38
CA GLY A 217 2.49 0.73 -23.43
C GLY A 217 2.55 -0.64 -22.74
N ALA A 218 3.73 -1.12 -22.36
CA ALA A 218 3.88 -2.42 -21.74
C ALA A 218 3.18 -2.54 -20.37
N LEU A 219 3.05 -1.43 -19.61
CA LEU A 219 2.26 -1.43 -18.38
C LEU A 219 0.78 -1.77 -18.66
N SER A 220 0.21 -1.27 -19.75
CA SER A 220 -1.16 -1.63 -20.16
C SER A 220 -1.34 -3.12 -20.42
N ASP A 221 -0.30 -3.80 -20.96
CA ASP A 221 -0.36 -5.25 -21.19
C ASP A 221 -0.41 -6.03 -19.86
N VAL A 222 0.31 -5.57 -18.84
CA VAL A 222 0.24 -6.14 -17.47
C VAL A 222 -1.13 -5.91 -16.86
N LEU A 223 -1.66 -4.67 -16.94
CA LEU A 223 -2.97 -4.33 -16.38
C LEU A 223 -4.10 -5.14 -17.00
N LYS A 224 -4.11 -5.33 -18.32
CA LYS A 224 -5.09 -6.19 -19.02
C LYS A 224 -5.01 -7.62 -18.51
N ARG A 225 -3.81 -8.15 -18.33
CA ARG A 225 -3.59 -9.52 -17.85
C ARG A 225 -4.02 -9.69 -16.38
N LEU A 226 -3.84 -8.65 -15.57
CA LEU A 226 -4.39 -8.60 -14.21
C LEU A 226 -5.92 -8.56 -14.21
N GLU A 227 -6.53 -7.78 -15.10
CA GLU A 227 -7.98 -7.72 -15.27
C GLU A 227 -8.55 -9.10 -15.65
N ASP A 228 -7.98 -9.73 -16.69
CA ASP A 228 -8.39 -11.07 -17.12
C ASP A 228 -8.24 -12.11 -16.01
N ARG A 229 -7.16 -12.03 -15.23
CA ARG A 229 -6.90 -12.92 -14.09
C ARG A 229 -7.94 -12.78 -12.98
N ASN A 230 -8.51 -11.60 -12.78
CA ASN A 230 -9.47 -11.30 -11.70
C ASN A 230 -10.94 -11.29 -12.18
N LYS A 231 -11.21 -11.52 -13.45
CA LYS A 231 -12.53 -11.36 -14.08
C LYS A 231 -13.65 -12.16 -13.42
N ASN A 232 -13.32 -13.32 -12.84
CA ASN A 232 -14.30 -14.21 -12.22
C ASN A 232 -14.17 -14.21 -10.67
N GLN A 233 -13.50 -13.22 -10.09
CA GLN A 233 -13.34 -13.12 -8.65
C GLN A 233 -14.38 -12.18 -8.05
N GLU A 234 -15.10 -12.61 -7.00
CA GLU A 234 -16.04 -11.76 -6.27
C GLU A 234 -15.34 -10.58 -5.56
N GLN A 235 -14.07 -10.75 -5.20
CA GLN A 235 -13.28 -9.75 -4.51
C GLN A 235 -11.95 -9.49 -5.27
N PRO A 236 -11.55 -8.23 -5.40
CA PRO A 236 -10.25 -7.88 -6.00
C PRO A 236 -9.10 -8.45 -5.17
N ASN A 237 -8.07 -8.97 -5.84
CA ASN A 237 -6.94 -9.64 -5.21
C ASN A 237 -5.59 -9.02 -5.58
N GLY A 238 -4.63 -9.05 -4.65
CA GLY A 238 -3.25 -8.64 -4.87
C GLY A 238 -3.12 -7.23 -5.44
N MET A 239 -2.31 -7.04 -6.48
CA MET A 239 -2.08 -5.76 -7.15
C MET A 239 -3.38 -5.12 -7.68
N PHE A 240 -4.38 -5.92 -8.06
CA PHE A 240 -5.68 -5.41 -8.48
C PHE A 240 -6.46 -4.76 -7.34
N ALA A 241 -6.26 -5.23 -6.10
CA ALA A 241 -6.93 -4.68 -4.93
C ALA A 241 -6.24 -3.41 -4.40
N SER A 242 -4.91 -3.38 -4.41
CA SER A 242 -4.12 -2.23 -3.95
C SER A 242 -4.10 -1.06 -4.94
N HIS A 243 -4.24 -1.36 -6.26
CA HIS A 243 -4.19 -0.39 -7.36
C HIS A 243 -5.44 -0.49 -8.26
N PRO A 244 -6.59 0.02 -7.81
CA PRO A 244 -7.88 -0.20 -8.48
C PRO A 244 -8.06 0.61 -9.78
N LEU A 245 -9.23 0.45 -10.43
CA LEU A 245 -9.68 1.23 -11.59
C LEU A 245 -8.90 0.94 -12.89
N ILE A 246 -8.77 -0.34 -13.24
CA ILE A 246 -7.97 -0.74 -14.42
C ILE A 246 -8.46 -0.14 -15.73
N THR A 247 -9.75 -0.08 -15.99
CA THR A 247 -10.29 0.46 -17.25
C THR A 247 -9.88 1.92 -17.44
N ASP A 248 -10.12 2.76 -16.45
CA ASP A 248 -9.73 4.18 -16.50
C ASP A 248 -8.21 4.35 -16.66
N ARG A 249 -7.42 3.46 -16.04
CA ARG A 249 -5.95 3.49 -16.15
C ARG A 249 -5.49 3.18 -17.57
N LEU A 250 -6.08 2.18 -18.23
CA LEU A 250 -5.74 1.84 -19.61
C LEU A 250 -5.99 3.01 -20.57
N GLU A 251 -7.13 3.68 -20.45
CA GLU A 251 -7.47 4.85 -21.27
C GLU A 251 -6.52 6.02 -20.98
N ASN A 252 -6.23 6.29 -19.71
CA ASN A 252 -5.30 7.36 -19.32
C ASN A 252 -3.88 7.09 -19.84
N ILE A 253 -3.36 5.86 -19.73
CA ILE A 253 -2.04 5.49 -20.24
C ILE A 253 -1.97 5.70 -21.76
N ALA A 254 -2.98 5.26 -22.50
CA ALA A 254 -3.02 5.45 -23.95
C ALA A 254 -3.01 6.94 -24.34
N LYS A 255 -3.76 7.76 -23.59
CA LYS A 255 -3.78 9.21 -23.77
C LYS A 255 -2.42 9.85 -23.47
N ILE A 256 -1.79 9.49 -22.34
CA ILE A 256 -0.48 10.01 -21.94
C ILE A 256 0.58 9.67 -23.00
N ILE A 257 0.62 8.42 -23.50
CA ILE A 257 1.57 7.99 -24.53
C ILE A 257 1.45 8.87 -25.77
N LYS A 258 0.21 9.19 -26.17
CA LYS A 258 -0.07 10.04 -27.34
C LYS A 258 0.32 11.49 -27.08
N ASP A 259 -0.15 12.07 -25.97
CA ASP A 259 -0.01 13.50 -25.67
C ASP A 259 1.45 13.87 -25.38
N ASP A 260 2.16 13.04 -24.61
CA ASP A 260 3.57 13.23 -24.24
C ASP A 260 4.53 12.65 -25.31
N LYS A 261 4.00 12.10 -26.44
CA LYS A 261 4.76 11.54 -27.58
C LYS A 261 5.82 10.54 -27.13
N LEU A 262 5.44 9.59 -26.28
CA LEU A 262 6.33 8.55 -25.81
C LEU A 262 6.53 7.49 -26.90
N THR A 263 7.76 7.30 -27.37
CA THR A 263 8.06 6.53 -28.59
C THR A 263 9.02 5.37 -28.42
N ALA A 264 9.57 5.15 -27.22
CA ALA A 264 10.45 4.03 -26.97
C ALA A 264 9.74 2.68 -27.25
N SER A 265 10.47 1.70 -27.78
CA SER A 265 9.90 0.45 -28.28
C SER A 265 10.54 -0.82 -27.71
N GLY A 266 11.59 -0.70 -26.89
CA GLY A 266 12.31 -1.83 -26.32
C GLY A 266 11.41 -2.70 -25.45
N ARG A 267 11.26 -3.99 -25.80
CA ARG A 267 10.50 -4.97 -24.98
C ARG A 267 11.39 -6.00 -24.30
N VAL A 268 12.50 -6.35 -24.92
CA VAL A 268 13.58 -7.23 -24.39
C VAL A 268 13.04 -8.51 -23.73
N GLY A 269 12.22 -9.26 -24.49
CA GLY A 269 11.61 -10.51 -24.00
C GLY A 269 12.61 -11.64 -23.77
N THR A 270 13.57 -11.81 -24.71
CA THR A 270 14.57 -12.88 -24.63
C THR A 270 15.45 -12.77 -23.37
N ARG A 271 15.84 -11.52 -23.00
CA ARG A 271 16.60 -11.32 -21.75
C ARG A 271 15.73 -11.58 -20.53
N TYR A 272 14.46 -11.21 -20.56
CA TYR A 272 13.51 -11.49 -19.48
C TYR A 272 13.40 -13.00 -19.22
N THR A 273 13.08 -13.78 -20.24
CA THR A 273 12.85 -15.23 -20.12
C THR A 273 14.12 -16.02 -19.77
N LYS A 274 15.31 -15.44 -19.99
CA LYS A 274 16.57 -16.02 -19.52
C LYS A 274 16.64 -16.06 -17.98
N PHE A 275 16.16 -15.03 -17.30
CA PHE A 275 16.22 -14.92 -15.84
C PHE A 275 14.94 -15.37 -15.15
N ILE A 276 13.78 -15.11 -15.75
CA ILE A 276 12.48 -15.48 -15.21
C ILE A 276 11.98 -16.70 -15.97
N THR A 277 12.22 -17.87 -15.41
CA THR A 277 11.92 -19.18 -16.02
C THR A 277 10.66 -19.83 -15.46
N PHE A 278 9.90 -19.12 -14.65
CA PHE A 278 8.66 -19.57 -14.02
C PHE A 278 7.48 -18.65 -14.40
N GLU A 279 6.28 -19.19 -14.35
CA GLU A 279 5.04 -18.47 -14.62
C GLU A 279 4.23 -18.24 -13.34
N ALA A 280 3.32 -17.27 -13.38
CA ALA A 280 2.36 -17.07 -12.31
C ALA A 280 1.37 -18.23 -12.26
N LYS A 281 1.15 -18.77 -11.06
CA LYS A 281 0.13 -19.81 -10.86
C LYS A 281 -1.27 -19.24 -11.13
N PRO A 282 -2.19 -20.01 -11.73
CA PRO A 282 -3.61 -19.66 -11.77
C PRO A 282 -4.13 -19.35 -10.37
N LEU A 283 -5.09 -18.43 -10.23
CA LEU A 283 -5.64 -18.06 -8.91
C LEU A 283 -6.23 -19.27 -8.17
N SER A 284 -6.78 -20.23 -8.90
CA SER A 284 -7.30 -21.48 -8.33
C SER A 284 -6.24 -22.39 -7.68
N GLU A 285 -4.98 -22.21 -8.07
CA GLU A 285 -3.85 -22.98 -7.55
C GLU A 285 -3.03 -22.21 -6.51
N VAL A 286 -3.36 -20.94 -6.29
CA VAL A 286 -2.70 -20.11 -5.26
C VAL A 286 -3.36 -20.43 -3.92
N PRO A 287 -2.64 -21.07 -2.96
CA PRO A 287 -3.23 -21.45 -1.70
C PRO A 287 -3.79 -20.24 -0.95
N VAL A 288 -5.06 -20.29 -0.60
CA VAL A 288 -5.66 -19.31 0.31
C VAL A 288 -5.28 -19.73 1.72
N ILE A 289 -4.43 -18.96 2.38
CA ILE A 289 -4.10 -19.19 3.78
C ILE A 289 -5.27 -18.66 4.62
N ALA A 290 -6.13 -19.58 5.07
CA ALA A 290 -7.17 -19.25 6.02
C ALA A 290 -6.51 -18.78 7.33
N GLY A 291 -6.69 -17.50 7.67
CA GLY A 291 -6.22 -16.93 8.93
C GLY A 291 -4.83 -16.30 8.88
N ALA A 292 -4.54 -15.43 7.93
CA ALA A 292 -3.46 -14.46 8.09
C ALA A 292 -3.78 -13.64 9.35
N ARG A 293 -3.02 -13.89 10.42
CA ARG A 293 -3.19 -13.23 11.72
C ARG A 293 -2.96 -11.75 11.53
N GLY A 294 -4.00 -10.97 11.79
CA GLY A 294 -3.82 -9.52 11.90
C GLY A 294 -2.69 -9.23 12.90
N LEU A 295 -1.86 -8.26 12.59
CA LEU A 295 -0.69 -7.81 13.37
C LEU A 295 -1.07 -7.15 14.73
N THR A 296 -2.13 -7.61 15.37
CA THR A 296 -2.38 -7.32 16.79
C THR A 296 -1.84 -8.50 17.56
N GLY A 297 -0.61 -8.34 18.06
CA GLY A 297 0.00 -9.28 18.98
C GLY A 297 -0.88 -9.53 20.20
N GLY A 298 -1.63 -10.62 20.15
CA GLY A 298 -2.36 -11.19 21.25
C GLY A 298 -1.96 -12.66 21.30
N ASP A 299 -1.20 -13.06 22.31
CA ASP A 299 -0.97 -14.45 22.65
C ASP A 299 -2.31 -15.18 22.74
N SER A 300 -2.59 -16.09 21.82
CA SER A 300 -3.60 -17.11 22.03
C SER A 300 -2.92 -18.46 22.20
N LYS A 301 -2.73 -18.85 23.44
CA LYS A 301 -2.67 -20.25 23.85
C LYS A 301 -4.01 -20.89 23.49
N ASP A 302 -3.91 -22.16 23.08
CA ASP A 302 -4.99 -23.12 22.87
C ASP A 302 -5.63 -23.21 21.48
N SER A 303 -5.10 -24.16 20.73
CA SER A 303 -5.86 -24.92 19.73
C SER A 303 -5.69 -26.41 19.99
N LYS A 304 -6.58 -26.97 20.77
CA LYS A 304 -6.94 -28.37 20.71
C LYS A 304 -8.44 -28.45 20.48
N ASP A 305 -8.78 -29.30 19.49
CA ASP A 305 -10.10 -29.88 19.26
C ASP A 305 -11.22 -28.98 18.71
N ALA A 306 -11.45 -29.08 17.40
CA ALA A 306 -12.74 -28.77 16.78
C ALA A 306 -13.29 -29.99 16.05
N LYS A 307 -14.16 -30.70 16.76
CA LYS A 307 -15.09 -31.69 16.17
C LYS A 307 -16.43 -30.96 15.99
N ALA A 308 -17.00 -31.14 14.81
CA ALA A 308 -18.26 -30.55 14.37
C ALA A 308 -19.44 -30.85 15.30
N THR A 309 -20.30 -29.86 15.51
CA THR A 309 -21.75 -30.06 15.67
C THR A 309 -22.50 -28.74 15.44
N GLU A 310 -23.41 -28.78 14.45
CA GLU A 310 -24.46 -27.76 14.25
C GLU A 310 -25.39 -27.69 15.44
N LYS A 311 -25.78 -26.49 15.87
CA LYS A 311 -27.11 -26.21 16.44
C LYS A 311 -27.46 -24.72 16.31
N LYS A 312 -28.61 -24.49 15.66
CA LYS A 312 -29.42 -23.27 15.63
C LYS A 312 -29.74 -22.77 17.04
N ALA A 313 -29.71 -21.49 17.29
CA ALA A 313 -30.61 -20.79 18.20
C ALA A 313 -30.63 -19.28 17.94
N GLU A 314 -31.83 -18.73 17.96
CA GLU A 314 -32.28 -17.35 17.72
C GLU A 314 -31.89 -16.33 18.81
N PRO A 315 -32.19 -15.02 18.62
CA PRO A 315 -31.48 -13.92 19.27
C PRO A 315 -32.12 -13.39 20.55
N LYS A 316 -31.33 -12.94 21.51
CA LYS A 316 -31.80 -12.09 22.60
C LYS A 316 -31.11 -10.72 22.56
N LYS A 317 -31.92 -9.68 22.39
CA LYS A 317 -31.59 -8.26 22.54
C LYS A 317 -31.18 -7.98 23.98
N LYS A 318 -30.11 -7.20 24.18
CA LYS A 318 -30.06 -6.12 25.16
C LYS A 318 -28.89 -5.17 24.85
N GLY A 319 -29.19 -3.89 24.96
CA GLY A 319 -28.42 -2.77 24.49
C GLY A 319 -27.19 -2.41 25.33
N GLY A 320 -26.27 -1.73 24.68
CA GLY A 320 -25.11 -1.06 25.21
C GLY A 320 -24.63 -0.07 24.16
N LEU A 321 -24.87 1.21 24.47
CA LEU A 321 -24.57 2.35 23.62
C LEU A 321 -23.06 2.68 23.73
N LEU A 322 -22.22 2.01 22.96
CA LEU A 322 -20.85 2.49 22.61
C LEU A 322 -20.34 1.62 21.45
N GLY A 323 -20.14 2.22 20.28
CA GLY A 323 -19.48 1.53 19.19
C GLY A 323 -20.14 1.65 17.81
N LYS A 324 -20.37 2.86 17.35
CA LYS A 324 -20.53 3.13 15.91
C LYS A 324 -19.41 4.05 15.43
N VAL A 325 -18.22 3.52 15.38
CA VAL A 325 -17.22 3.93 14.41
C VAL A 325 -17.10 2.73 13.47
N GLY A 326 -17.80 2.81 12.36
CA GLY A 326 -17.85 1.76 11.36
C GLY A 326 -16.51 1.60 10.67
N LEU A 327 -15.73 0.64 11.09
CA LEU A 327 -14.63 0.06 10.34
C LEU A 327 -15.20 -1.10 9.50
N THR A 328 -15.76 -0.76 8.34
CA THR A 328 -16.17 -1.75 7.32
C THR A 328 -15.02 -2.12 6.37
N SER A 329 -13.76 -2.10 6.82
CA SER A 329 -12.62 -2.42 5.97
C SER A 329 -11.98 -3.80 6.24
N GLY A 330 -12.53 -4.60 7.16
CA GLY A 330 -11.86 -5.84 7.59
C GLY A 330 -11.80 -6.95 6.53
N SER A 331 -12.81 -7.10 5.67
CA SER A 331 -12.85 -8.23 4.72
C SER A 331 -11.99 -8.03 3.46
N GLN A 332 -11.91 -6.81 2.93
CA GLN A 332 -11.07 -6.52 1.75
C GLN A 332 -9.58 -6.55 2.08
N ALA A 333 -9.21 -6.01 3.25
CA ALA A 333 -7.85 -6.04 3.75
C ALA A 333 -7.35 -7.47 3.97
N GLN A 334 -8.18 -8.34 4.57
CA GLN A 334 -7.85 -9.74 4.77
C GLN A 334 -7.65 -10.49 3.44
N ASN A 335 -8.47 -10.22 2.42
CA ASN A 335 -8.34 -10.88 1.13
C ASN A 335 -7.06 -10.44 0.39
N THR A 336 -6.70 -9.16 0.40
CA THR A 336 -5.47 -8.66 -0.23
C THR A 336 -4.24 -9.27 0.44
N GLN A 337 -4.22 -9.30 1.77
CA GLN A 337 -3.14 -9.89 2.55
C GLN A 337 -3.04 -11.40 2.34
N THR A 338 -4.18 -12.11 2.31
CA THR A 338 -4.23 -13.55 2.09
C THR A 338 -3.69 -13.93 0.72
N VAL A 339 -4.02 -13.19 -0.34
CA VAL A 339 -3.52 -13.48 -1.70
C VAL A 339 -2.06 -13.05 -1.86
N ALA A 340 -1.66 -11.93 -1.28
CA ALA A 340 -0.25 -11.50 -1.33
C ALA A 340 0.68 -12.47 -0.58
N SER A 341 0.21 -13.06 0.52
CA SER A 341 0.95 -14.07 1.30
C SER A 341 0.76 -15.51 0.80
N ALA A 342 -0.06 -15.72 -0.25
CA ALA A 342 -0.34 -17.05 -0.77
C ALA A 342 0.95 -17.76 -1.24
N GLY A 343 1.22 -18.93 -0.65
CA GLY A 343 2.45 -19.68 -0.88
C GLY A 343 3.72 -18.96 -0.39
N ALA A 344 3.59 -17.94 0.47
CA ALA A 344 4.72 -17.22 1.05
C ALA A 344 5.60 -18.16 1.88
N ARG A 345 6.91 -17.92 1.80
CA ARG A 345 7.92 -18.60 2.59
C ARG A 345 8.64 -17.59 3.45
N GLY A 346 7.97 -17.18 4.53
CA GLY A 346 8.45 -16.18 5.47
C GLY A 346 9.85 -16.47 6.03
N LEU A 347 10.44 -15.49 6.69
CA LEU A 347 11.76 -15.67 7.29
C LEU A 347 11.78 -16.89 8.22
N GLY A 348 12.90 -17.63 8.20
CA GLY A 348 13.05 -18.84 8.99
C GLY A 348 12.52 -20.11 8.31
N GLN A 349 11.78 -20.00 7.21
CA GLN A 349 11.41 -21.14 6.38
C GLN A 349 12.45 -21.40 5.28
N PRO A 350 12.62 -22.65 4.79
CA PRO A 350 13.47 -22.93 3.64
C PRO A 350 13.02 -22.14 2.41
N ASP A 351 13.97 -21.64 1.63
CA ASP A 351 13.65 -21.04 0.34
C ASP A 351 13.07 -22.05 -0.66
N ARG A 352 12.54 -21.56 -1.80
CA ARG A 352 11.92 -22.43 -2.82
C ARG A 352 12.89 -23.36 -3.51
N ASP A 353 14.15 -22.98 -3.57
CA ASP A 353 15.20 -23.76 -4.22
C ASP A 353 15.73 -24.88 -3.31
N ALA A 354 15.17 -24.99 -2.09
CA ALA A 354 15.46 -26.03 -1.09
C ALA A 354 16.95 -26.23 -0.81
N LYS A 355 17.75 -25.17 -0.94
CA LYS A 355 19.20 -25.23 -0.71
C LYS A 355 19.57 -25.38 0.76
N GLY A 356 18.56 -25.44 1.63
CA GLY A 356 18.73 -25.58 3.07
C GLY A 356 19.10 -24.26 3.75
N GLY A 357 18.71 -24.15 5.01
CA GLY A 357 19.00 -22.97 5.82
C GLY A 357 17.77 -22.06 6.00
N THR A 358 17.92 -21.10 6.89
CA THR A 358 16.92 -20.07 7.16
C THR A 358 16.94 -19.05 6.03
N ASN A 359 15.77 -18.66 5.56
CA ASN A 359 15.62 -17.63 4.54
C ASN A 359 16.06 -16.27 5.12
N PRO A 360 17.19 -15.68 4.68
CA PRO A 360 17.64 -14.38 5.16
C PRO A 360 16.77 -13.27 4.59
N ASN A 361 16.74 -12.11 5.28
CA ASN A 361 15.92 -10.96 4.90
C ASN A 361 16.46 -10.15 3.70
N LYS A 362 17.52 -10.62 3.07
CA LYS A 362 18.12 -10.03 1.86
C LYS A 362 18.91 -11.08 1.08
N VAL A 363 19.06 -10.83 -0.21
CA VAL A 363 20.00 -11.54 -1.07
C VAL A 363 21.34 -10.82 -1.03
N ASP A 364 22.42 -11.56 -0.77
CA ASP A 364 23.78 -10.99 -0.80
C ASP A 364 24.23 -10.78 -2.26
N MET A 365 24.05 -9.54 -2.71
CA MET A 365 24.43 -9.10 -4.05
C MET A 365 24.79 -7.62 -4.08
N THR A 366 25.61 -7.24 -5.04
CA THR A 366 25.95 -5.84 -5.33
C THR A 366 25.70 -5.56 -6.80
N VAL A 367 25.15 -4.39 -7.10
CA VAL A 367 24.98 -3.87 -8.46
C VAL A 367 25.71 -2.53 -8.54
N THR A 368 26.70 -2.45 -9.42
CA THR A 368 27.51 -1.23 -9.61
C THR A 368 26.89 -0.29 -10.65
N ALA A 369 27.26 0.99 -10.61
CA ALA A 369 26.81 1.97 -11.61
C ALA A 369 27.27 1.61 -13.02
N ALA A 370 28.47 1.01 -13.17
CA ALA A 370 28.99 0.57 -14.47
C ALA A 370 28.13 -0.57 -15.05
N GLU A 371 27.71 -1.51 -14.22
CA GLU A 371 26.82 -2.60 -14.65
C GLU A 371 25.43 -2.09 -15.05
N VAL A 372 24.90 -1.10 -14.37
CA VAL A 372 23.62 -0.45 -14.74
C VAL A 372 23.74 0.23 -16.11
N ALA A 373 24.84 0.96 -16.33
CA ALA A 373 25.10 1.63 -17.60
C ALA A 373 25.25 0.64 -18.76
N GLU A 374 25.97 -0.48 -18.53
CA GLU A 374 26.13 -1.54 -19.54
C GLU A 374 24.80 -2.25 -19.81
N PHE A 375 24.03 -2.56 -18.75
CA PHE A 375 22.73 -3.20 -18.88
C PHE A 375 21.75 -2.35 -19.71
N LYS A 376 21.78 -1.01 -19.54
CA LYS A 376 20.93 -0.07 -20.26
C LYS A 376 21.17 -0.10 -21.78
N LYS A 377 22.42 -0.32 -22.23
CA LYS A 377 22.74 -0.40 -23.68
C LYS A 377 21.99 -1.52 -24.40
N GLY A 378 21.63 -2.56 -23.71
CA GLY A 378 20.89 -3.70 -24.27
C GLY A 378 19.36 -3.53 -24.27
N ILE A 379 18.82 -2.32 -24.04
CA ILE A 379 17.38 -2.05 -24.05
C ILE A 379 16.92 -1.58 -25.44
N ALA A 380 17.79 -0.92 -26.18
CA ALA A 380 17.50 -0.35 -27.51
C ALA A 380 17.43 -1.43 -28.61
#